data_099e3b5a166e09af580348ea6e7a1452
#
_entry.id   099e3b5a166e09af580348ea6e7a1452
#
_cell.length_a   1.000
_cell.length_b   1.000
_cell.length_c   1.000
_cell.angle_alpha   90.00
_cell.angle_beta   90.00
_cell.angle_gamma   90.00
#
_symmetry.space_group_name_H-M   'P 1'
#
loop_
_entity.id
_entity.type
_entity.pdbx_description
1 polymer ?
#
loop_
_entity_poly.entity_id
_entity_poly.type
_entity_poly.pdbx_seq_one_letter_code
_entity_poly.pdbx_strand_id
1 'polypeptide(L)'
;EQFGTLDALYPGRIDLGLGRAPGSDQRVAAAIRRTLDSDPNAFPRDVMELQSYFADDGKTGIVATPGAGANVQLSILGSSLYGAQVAAALGLPFAFASHFAPQMLDEALHIYRSHFRPSAVLDTPHAIAAFNVIAAETDAEAEYLASSLMQSFVALRTGNPRQLPPP
;
A
#
# COMPACT_ATOMS: atom_id res chain seq x y z
N GLU A 1 -1.18 2.62 -17.88
CA GLU A 1 -0.43 3.55 -18.74
C GLU A 1 0.62 4.36 -17.96
N GLN A 2 0.28 5.13 -16.89
CA GLN A 2 1.21 6.01 -16.18
C GLN A 2 2.45 5.26 -15.65
N PHE A 3 2.26 4.16 -14.92
CA PHE A 3 3.37 3.37 -14.38
C PHE A 3 4.18 2.66 -15.47
N GLY A 4 3.54 2.20 -16.55
CA GLY A 4 4.26 1.67 -17.71
C GLY A 4 5.10 2.73 -18.41
N THR A 5 4.61 3.97 -18.50
CA THR A 5 5.39 5.10 -19.02
C THR A 5 6.60 5.41 -18.14
N LEU A 6 6.40 5.39 -16.80
CA LEU A 6 7.49 5.63 -15.86
C LEU A 6 8.55 4.51 -15.93
N ASP A 7 8.13 3.25 -16.04
CA ASP A 7 9.07 2.13 -16.17
C ASP A 7 9.82 2.17 -17.50
N ALA A 8 9.16 2.56 -18.59
CA ALA A 8 9.83 2.77 -19.88
C ALA A 8 10.89 3.87 -19.84
N LEU A 9 10.67 4.93 -19.05
CA LEU A 9 11.64 6.02 -18.87
C LEU A 9 12.74 5.67 -17.85
N TYR A 10 12.42 4.86 -16.83
CA TYR A 10 13.30 4.52 -15.72
C TYR A 10 13.23 3.02 -15.41
N PRO A 11 13.72 2.15 -16.31
CA PRO A 11 13.57 0.70 -16.20
C PRO A 11 14.09 0.14 -14.87
N GLY A 12 13.26 -0.70 -14.22
CA GLY A 12 13.62 -1.38 -12.99
C GLY A 12 13.72 -0.47 -11.75
N ARG A 13 13.20 0.76 -11.81
CA ARG A 13 13.20 1.71 -10.71
C ARG A 13 11.79 2.07 -10.21
N ILE A 14 10.77 1.46 -10.78
CA ILE A 14 9.39 1.83 -10.52
C ILE A 14 8.66 0.66 -9.86
N ASP A 15 8.14 0.91 -8.67
CA ASP A 15 7.25 0.00 -7.95
C ASP A 15 5.86 0.63 -7.83
N LEU A 16 4.83 -0.20 -7.81
CA LEU A 16 3.45 0.23 -7.67
C LEU A 16 2.80 -0.39 -6.43
N GLY A 17 2.55 0.44 -5.43
CA GLY A 17 1.81 0.05 -4.23
C GLY A 17 0.30 0.21 -4.42
N LEU A 18 -0.46 -0.85 -4.15
CA LEU A 18 -1.91 -0.91 -4.31
C LEU A 18 -2.62 -1.05 -2.97
N GLY A 19 -3.51 -0.11 -2.65
CA GLY A 19 -4.33 -0.14 -1.44
C GLY A 19 -5.82 -0.04 -1.76
N ARG A 20 -6.65 -0.76 -1.02
CA ARG A 20 -8.11 -0.71 -1.17
C ARG A 20 -8.72 0.57 -0.61
N ALA A 21 -8.28 0.96 0.58
CA ALA A 21 -8.84 2.11 1.28
C ALA A 21 -8.40 3.42 0.62
N PRO A 22 -9.31 4.41 0.48
CA PRO A 22 -8.90 5.74 0.05
C PRO A 22 -7.95 6.35 1.09
N GLY A 23 -6.89 7.01 0.64
CA GLY A 23 -5.94 7.72 1.50
C GLY A 23 -6.49 9.05 2.07
N SER A 24 -7.80 9.29 1.94
CA SER A 24 -8.50 10.52 2.32
C SER A 24 -9.71 10.20 3.17
N ASP A 25 -10.33 11.25 3.76
CA ASP A 25 -11.58 11.09 4.49
C ASP A 25 -12.73 10.63 3.55
N GLN A 26 -13.82 10.14 4.17
CA GLN A 26 -14.96 9.60 3.41
C GLN A 26 -15.63 10.62 2.49
N ARG A 27 -15.59 11.92 2.82
CA ARG A 27 -16.19 12.98 2.00
C ARG A 27 -15.40 13.19 0.72
N VAL A 28 -14.08 13.21 0.84
CA VAL A 28 -13.16 13.31 -0.32
C VAL A 28 -13.26 12.03 -1.16
N ALA A 29 -13.30 10.86 -0.52
CA ALA A 29 -13.48 9.60 -1.22
C ALA A 29 -14.79 9.55 -2.02
N ALA A 30 -15.91 10.02 -1.43
CA ALA A 30 -17.20 10.14 -2.11
C ALA A 30 -17.16 11.13 -3.27
N ALA A 31 -16.44 12.24 -3.13
CA ALA A 31 -16.32 13.24 -4.19
C ALA A 31 -15.49 12.74 -5.40
N ILE A 32 -14.48 11.91 -5.16
CA ILE A 32 -13.62 11.35 -6.21
C ILE A 32 -14.25 10.12 -6.86
N ARG A 33 -14.87 9.26 -6.07
CA ARG A 33 -15.52 8.03 -6.54
C ARG A 33 -17.03 8.23 -6.59
N ARG A 34 -17.58 8.31 -7.79
CA ARG A 34 -19.03 8.46 -7.99
C ARG A 34 -19.87 7.26 -7.52
N THR A 35 -19.25 6.10 -7.31
CA THR A 35 -19.91 4.89 -6.79
C THR A 35 -19.08 4.34 -5.63
N LEU A 36 -19.65 4.42 -4.41
CA LEU A 36 -19.12 3.78 -3.21
C LEU A 36 -19.59 2.33 -3.05
N ASP A 37 -20.51 1.86 -3.89
CA ASP A 37 -20.98 0.47 -3.96
C ASP A 37 -19.94 -0.43 -4.65
N SER A 38 -18.70 -0.42 -4.15
CA SER A 38 -17.69 -1.35 -4.61
C SER A 38 -17.83 -2.65 -3.83
N ASP A 39 -18.09 -3.74 -4.54
CA ASP A 39 -17.96 -5.11 -4.04
C ASP A 39 -16.62 -5.23 -3.27
N PRO A 40 -16.63 -5.63 -1.99
CA PRO A 40 -15.40 -5.82 -1.21
C PRO A 40 -14.39 -6.76 -1.89
N ASN A 41 -14.90 -7.67 -2.75
CA ASN A 41 -14.10 -8.60 -3.53
C ASN A 41 -13.61 -8.04 -4.88
N ALA A 42 -13.94 -6.79 -5.22
CA ALA A 42 -13.45 -6.17 -6.44
C ALA A 42 -11.94 -5.97 -6.41
N PHE A 43 -11.39 -5.53 -5.27
CA PHE A 43 -9.97 -5.20 -5.15
C PHE A 43 -9.00 -6.32 -5.57
N PRO A 44 -9.14 -7.60 -5.14
CA PRO A 44 -8.28 -8.67 -5.64
C PRO A 44 -8.43 -8.91 -7.15
N ARG A 45 -9.63 -8.76 -7.70
CA ARG A 45 -9.87 -8.88 -9.16
C ARG A 45 -9.20 -7.75 -9.93
N ASP A 46 -9.32 -6.52 -9.44
CA ASP A 46 -8.68 -5.35 -10.04
C ASP A 46 -7.15 -5.48 -10.04
N VAL A 47 -6.57 -6.06 -8.96
CA VAL A 47 -5.13 -6.36 -8.90
C VAL A 47 -4.73 -7.39 -9.95
N MET A 48 -5.47 -8.48 -10.09
CA MET A 48 -5.19 -9.51 -11.10
C MET A 48 -5.36 -8.97 -12.53
N GLU A 49 -6.36 -8.13 -12.77
CA GLU A 49 -6.55 -7.45 -14.05
C GLU A 49 -5.37 -6.53 -14.37
N LEU A 50 -4.91 -5.76 -13.37
CA LEU A 50 -3.73 -4.90 -13.54
C LEU A 50 -2.46 -5.71 -13.84
N GLN A 51 -2.27 -6.86 -13.16
CA GLN A 51 -1.16 -7.77 -13.47
C GLN A 51 -1.21 -8.25 -14.93
N SER A 52 -2.40 -8.58 -15.45
CA SER A 52 -2.52 -9.02 -16.84
C SER A 52 -2.23 -7.91 -17.85
N TYR A 53 -2.50 -6.64 -17.53
CA TYR A 53 -2.10 -5.51 -18.38
C TYR A 53 -0.57 -5.32 -18.44
N PHE A 54 0.16 -5.63 -17.37
CA PHE A 54 1.64 -5.62 -17.40
C PHE A 54 2.22 -6.87 -18.04
N ALA A 55 1.61 -8.02 -17.85
CA ALA A 55 2.12 -9.30 -18.39
C ALA A 55 2.02 -9.41 -19.92
N ASP A 56 1.16 -8.63 -20.56
CA ASP A 56 0.87 -8.72 -22.02
C ASP A 56 0.52 -10.15 -22.45
N ASP A 57 -0.28 -10.84 -21.63
CA ASP A 57 -0.63 -12.25 -21.83
C ASP A 57 -1.88 -12.44 -22.73
N GLY A 58 -2.41 -11.35 -23.28
CA GLY A 58 -3.55 -11.33 -24.18
C GLY A 58 -4.89 -11.70 -23.56
N LYS A 59 -4.95 -12.00 -22.25
CA LYS A 59 -6.19 -12.45 -21.58
C LYS A 59 -7.27 -11.40 -21.52
N THR A 60 -6.89 -10.12 -21.44
CA THR A 60 -7.85 -9.00 -21.38
C THR A 60 -8.37 -8.59 -22.76
N GLY A 61 -7.71 -9.01 -23.85
CA GLY A 61 -7.98 -8.49 -25.19
C GLY A 61 -7.62 -7.01 -25.38
N ILE A 62 -6.96 -6.40 -24.40
CA ILE A 62 -6.54 -5.00 -24.38
C ILE A 62 -5.01 -4.95 -24.24
N VAL A 63 -4.35 -4.17 -25.10
CA VAL A 63 -2.92 -3.88 -24.97
C VAL A 63 -2.71 -2.55 -24.27
N ALA A 64 -2.13 -2.58 -23.09
CA ALA A 64 -1.88 -1.39 -22.26
C ALA A 64 -0.54 -0.73 -22.64
N THR A 65 -0.49 -0.01 -23.76
CA THR A 65 0.72 0.66 -24.21
C THR A 65 0.99 1.97 -23.40
N PRO A 66 2.22 2.19 -22.89
CA PRO A 66 3.45 1.38 -23.02
C PRO A 66 3.65 0.35 -21.90
N GLY A 67 2.65 0.04 -21.09
CA GLY A 67 2.76 -0.84 -19.92
C GLY A 67 2.84 -2.33 -20.23
N ALA A 68 2.40 -2.76 -21.42
CA ALA A 68 2.46 -4.16 -21.81
C ALA A 68 3.91 -4.65 -21.86
N GLY A 69 4.19 -5.74 -21.11
CA GLY A 69 5.55 -6.27 -20.94
C GLY A 69 6.43 -5.50 -19.96
N ALA A 70 5.93 -4.46 -19.29
CA ALA A 70 6.69 -3.72 -18.28
C ALA A 70 6.89 -4.55 -17.00
N ASN A 71 8.08 -4.44 -16.41
CA ASN A 71 8.43 -5.14 -15.16
C ASN A 71 8.19 -4.27 -13.92
N VAL A 72 6.99 -3.72 -13.80
CA VAL A 72 6.60 -2.94 -12.62
C VAL A 72 6.26 -3.88 -11.47
N GLN A 73 7.02 -3.82 -10.39
CA GLN A 73 6.74 -4.62 -9.20
C GLN A 73 5.49 -4.12 -8.48
N LEU A 74 4.50 -4.99 -8.32
CA LEU A 74 3.29 -4.68 -7.57
C LEU A 74 3.43 -5.11 -6.11
N SER A 75 2.98 -4.24 -5.19
CA SER A 75 2.93 -4.53 -3.76
C SER A 75 1.54 -4.21 -3.21
N ILE A 76 1.01 -5.05 -2.33
CA ILE A 76 -0.24 -4.76 -1.63
C ILE A 76 0.07 -3.90 -0.41
N LEU A 77 -0.58 -2.72 -0.33
CA LEU A 77 -0.50 -1.82 0.81
C LEU A 77 -1.69 -2.04 1.74
N GLY A 78 -1.45 -2.08 3.04
CA GLY A 78 -2.53 -2.22 4.00
C GLY A 78 -2.15 -1.80 5.42
N SER A 79 -3.19 -1.52 6.23
CA SER A 79 -3.11 -1.28 7.67
C SER A 79 -4.03 -2.22 8.46
N SER A 80 -4.49 -3.30 7.81
CA SER A 80 -5.42 -4.29 8.38
C SER A 80 -5.09 -5.70 7.90
N LEU A 81 -5.72 -6.69 8.53
CA LEU A 81 -5.51 -8.11 8.19
C LEU A 81 -5.97 -8.46 6.77
N TYR A 82 -6.93 -7.72 6.21
CA TYR A 82 -7.43 -7.94 4.85
C TYR A 82 -6.32 -7.81 3.79
N GLY A 83 -5.48 -6.77 3.87
CA GLY A 83 -4.35 -6.60 2.94
C GLY A 83 -3.37 -7.78 3.01
N ALA A 84 -3.10 -8.29 4.20
CA ALA A 84 -2.25 -9.46 4.42
C ALA A 84 -2.81 -10.71 3.74
N GLN A 85 -4.13 -10.96 3.86
CA GLN A 85 -4.81 -12.08 3.22
C GLN A 85 -4.76 -11.99 1.69
N VAL A 86 -5.02 -10.80 1.14
CA VAL A 86 -4.96 -10.57 -0.32
C VAL A 86 -3.55 -10.77 -0.85
N ALA A 87 -2.56 -10.17 -0.22
CA ALA A 87 -1.16 -10.32 -0.62
C ALA A 87 -0.70 -11.78 -0.58
N ALA A 88 -1.05 -12.50 0.51
CA ALA A 88 -0.73 -13.91 0.67
C ALA A 88 -1.38 -14.79 -0.42
N ALA A 89 -2.66 -14.56 -0.72
CA ALA A 89 -3.41 -15.32 -1.71
C ALA A 89 -2.90 -15.10 -3.14
N LEU A 90 -2.45 -13.87 -3.45
CA LEU A 90 -1.94 -13.51 -4.77
C LEU A 90 -0.42 -13.72 -4.92
N GLY A 91 0.30 -14.09 -3.84
CA GLY A 91 1.75 -14.27 -3.86
C GLY A 91 2.52 -12.97 -4.17
N LEU A 92 2.02 -11.83 -3.65
CA LEU A 92 2.61 -10.51 -3.88
C LEU A 92 3.33 -9.99 -2.63
N PRO A 93 4.29 -9.06 -2.78
CA PRO A 93 4.86 -8.32 -1.66
C PRO A 93 3.78 -7.62 -0.84
N PHE A 94 3.93 -7.62 0.47
CA PHE A 94 3.01 -6.98 1.40
C PHE A 94 3.68 -5.85 2.17
N ALA A 95 3.21 -4.63 1.99
CA ALA A 95 3.66 -3.46 2.73
C ALA A 95 2.62 -3.07 3.79
N PHE A 96 3.00 -3.23 5.06
CA PHE A 96 2.13 -2.90 6.18
C PHE A 96 2.44 -1.50 6.73
N ALA A 97 1.39 -0.69 6.86
CA ALA A 97 1.48 0.68 7.37
C ALA A 97 1.59 0.70 8.91
N SER A 98 2.63 0.10 9.47
CA SER A 98 2.85 0.00 10.91
C SER A 98 3.13 1.34 11.58
N HIS A 99 3.62 2.33 10.83
CA HIS A 99 3.72 3.72 11.27
C HIS A 99 2.34 4.34 11.60
N PHE A 100 1.26 3.76 11.11
CA PHE A 100 -0.12 4.21 11.30
C PHE A 100 -0.94 3.27 12.18
N ALA A 101 -0.77 1.96 12.03
CA ALA A 101 -1.52 0.92 12.74
C ALA A 101 -0.59 -0.13 13.38
N PRO A 102 0.31 0.25 14.30
CA PRO A 102 1.33 -0.64 14.84
C PRO A 102 0.77 -1.87 15.56
N GLN A 103 -0.42 -1.76 16.16
CA GLN A 103 -1.05 -2.82 16.95
C GLN A 103 -1.39 -4.08 16.13
N MET A 104 -1.57 -3.92 14.82
CA MET A 104 -1.97 -5.01 13.92
C MET A 104 -0.79 -5.66 13.20
N LEU A 105 0.43 -5.15 13.40
CA LEU A 105 1.60 -5.56 12.61
C LEU A 105 1.89 -7.05 12.74
N ASP A 106 2.03 -7.54 13.97
CA ASP A 106 2.45 -8.93 14.22
C ASP A 106 1.42 -9.93 13.67
N GLU A 107 0.14 -9.68 13.90
CA GLU A 107 -0.94 -10.52 13.39
C GLU A 107 -1.01 -10.50 11.86
N ALA A 108 -0.89 -9.32 11.25
CA ALA A 108 -0.88 -9.17 9.79
C ALA A 108 0.30 -9.91 9.15
N LEU A 109 1.50 -9.80 9.72
CA LEU A 109 2.69 -10.52 9.25
C LEU A 109 2.57 -12.03 9.45
N HIS A 110 1.98 -12.47 10.56
CA HIS A 110 1.71 -13.88 10.79
C HIS A 110 0.77 -14.45 9.73
N ILE A 111 -0.37 -13.78 9.48
CA ILE A 111 -1.34 -14.17 8.45
C ILE A 111 -0.67 -14.20 7.07
N TYR A 112 0.05 -13.15 6.71
CA TYR A 112 0.72 -13.06 5.42
C TYR A 112 1.68 -14.23 5.21
N ARG A 113 2.55 -14.51 6.18
CA ARG A 113 3.56 -15.58 6.07
C ARG A 113 2.96 -16.98 6.10
N SER A 114 1.96 -17.22 6.96
CA SER A 114 1.37 -18.55 7.12
C SER A 114 0.43 -18.97 5.98
N HIS A 115 -0.17 -18.00 5.27
CA HIS A 115 -1.09 -18.26 4.16
C HIS A 115 -0.50 -17.92 2.79
N PHE A 116 0.78 -17.55 2.74
CA PHE A 116 1.44 -17.17 1.50
C PHE A 116 1.42 -18.32 0.48
N ARG A 117 1.05 -17.97 -0.74
CA ARG A 117 1.08 -18.87 -1.90
C ARG A 117 2.12 -18.37 -2.88
N PRO A 118 3.13 -19.16 -3.22
CA PRO A 118 4.09 -18.80 -4.26
C PRO A 118 3.40 -18.43 -5.56
N SER A 119 3.96 -17.45 -6.26
CA SER A 119 3.47 -16.96 -7.55
C SER A 119 4.62 -16.84 -8.55
N ALA A 120 4.33 -16.35 -9.76
CA ALA A 120 5.36 -16.01 -10.72
C ALA A 120 6.21 -14.79 -10.28
N VAL A 121 5.76 -14.03 -9.27
CA VAL A 121 6.45 -12.83 -8.76
C VAL A 121 7.37 -13.17 -7.59
N LEU A 122 6.90 -14.04 -6.66
CA LEU A 122 7.62 -14.38 -5.43
C LEU A 122 7.49 -15.87 -5.10
N ASP A 123 8.61 -16.50 -4.78
CA ASP A 123 8.66 -17.87 -4.24
C ASP A 123 8.44 -17.91 -2.73
N THR A 124 8.82 -16.83 -2.02
CA THR A 124 8.73 -16.71 -0.55
C THR A 124 8.14 -15.37 -0.14
N PRO A 125 7.52 -15.26 1.05
CA PRO A 125 6.91 -14.01 1.51
C PRO A 125 7.93 -12.87 1.62
N HIS A 126 7.59 -11.72 1.04
CA HIS A 126 8.36 -10.48 1.16
C HIS A 126 7.52 -9.41 1.85
N ALA A 127 7.84 -9.10 3.11
CA ALA A 127 7.11 -8.12 3.92
C ALA A 127 7.90 -6.82 4.07
N ILE A 128 7.20 -5.70 3.94
CA ILE A 128 7.71 -4.35 4.16
C ILE A 128 6.96 -3.76 5.36
N ALA A 129 7.70 -3.32 6.39
CA ALA A 129 7.14 -2.60 7.53
C ALA A 129 7.62 -1.15 7.54
N ALA A 130 6.72 -0.22 7.84
CA ALA A 130 7.01 1.20 7.87
C ALA A 130 7.03 1.72 9.32
N PHE A 131 8.04 2.50 9.65
CA PHE A 131 8.21 3.08 10.99
C PHE A 131 8.39 4.59 10.91
N ASN A 132 7.83 5.30 11.90
CA ASN A 132 8.16 6.70 12.12
C ASN A 132 9.50 6.77 12.86
N VAL A 133 10.46 7.49 12.30
CA VAL A 133 11.76 7.69 12.91
C VAL A 133 12.02 9.20 13.02
N ILE A 134 12.33 9.65 14.22
CA ILE A 134 12.76 11.03 14.50
C ILE A 134 14.15 10.96 15.06
N ALA A 135 15.10 11.60 14.38
CA ALA A 135 16.49 11.63 14.77
C ALA A 135 16.95 13.07 14.95
N ALA A 136 17.77 13.31 16.00
CA ALA A 136 18.38 14.59 16.31
C ALA A 136 19.76 14.34 16.94
N GLU A 137 20.50 15.40 17.25
CA GLU A 137 21.82 15.28 17.89
C GLU A 137 21.74 14.77 19.34
N THR A 138 20.59 15.00 19.99
CA THR A 138 20.33 14.54 21.38
C THR A 138 18.95 13.89 21.49
N ASP A 139 18.77 12.98 22.45
CA ASP A 139 17.48 12.36 22.74
C ASP A 139 16.44 13.40 23.15
N ALA A 140 16.81 14.41 23.93
CA ALA A 140 15.91 15.49 24.34
C ALA A 140 15.38 16.29 23.15
N GLU A 141 16.21 16.55 22.15
CA GLU A 141 15.78 17.21 20.92
C GLU A 141 14.90 16.29 20.06
N ALA A 142 15.24 15.01 19.96
CA ALA A 142 14.42 14.03 19.26
C ALA A 142 13.02 13.88 19.89
N GLU A 143 12.93 13.84 21.22
CA GLU A 143 11.66 13.82 21.95
C GLU A 143 10.86 15.12 21.73
N TYR A 144 11.51 16.27 21.76
CA TYR A 144 10.86 17.54 21.45
C TYR A 144 10.27 17.54 20.04
N LEU A 145 11.04 17.15 19.02
CA LEU A 145 10.57 17.03 17.64
C LEU A 145 9.45 16.00 17.48
N ALA A 146 9.53 14.88 18.20
CA ALA A 146 8.51 13.82 18.20
C ALA A 146 7.15 14.30 18.74
N SER A 147 7.14 15.34 19.58
CA SER A 147 5.91 15.90 20.13
C SER A 147 4.91 16.37 19.08
N SER A 148 5.40 16.87 17.95
CA SER A 148 4.61 17.24 16.78
C SER A 148 3.81 16.06 16.23
N LEU A 149 4.47 14.93 16.00
CA LEU A 149 3.83 13.70 15.54
C LEU A 149 2.83 13.15 16.58
N MET A 150 3.21 13.15 17.86
CA MET A 150 2.33 12.69 18.94
C MET A 150 1.05 13.51 19.03
N GLN A 151 1.13 14.83 18.94
CA GLN A 151 -0.03 15.72 18.90
C GLN A 151 -0.93 15.43 17.69
N SER A 152 -0.33 15.16 16.53
CA SER A 152 -1.07 14.80 15.32
C SER A 152 -1.82 13.47 15.47
N PHE A 153 -1.20 12.46 16.08
CA PHE A 153 -1.84 11.18 16.41
C PHE A 153 -3.02 11.36 17.37
N VAL A 154 -2.87 12.14 18.42
CA VAL A 154 -3.97 12.44 19.36
C VAL A 154 -5.11 13.13 18.63
N ALA A 155 -4.81 14.15 17.83
CA ALA A 155 -5.83 14.89 17.06
C ALA A 155 -6.60 13.97 16.11
N LEU A 156 -5.92 13.07 15.40
CA LEU A 156 -6.54 12.08 14.53
C LEU A 156 -7.44 11.11 15.31
N ARG A 157 -6.98 10.59 16.46
CA ARG A 157 -7.72 9.62 17.29
C ARG A 157 -8.91 10.22 18.01
N THR A 158 -8.87 11.52 18.27
CA THR A 158 -10.00 12.27 18.88
C THR A 158 -10.97 12.86 17.87
N GLY A 159 -10.80 12.54 16.56
CA GLY A 159 -11.68 13.00 15.50
C GLY A 159 -11.51 14.47 15.09
N ASN A 160 -10.40 15.09 15.49
CA ASN A 160 -10.04 16.48 15.18
C ASN A 160 -8.75 16.56 14.35
N PRO A 161 -8.69 15.93 13.15
CA PRO A 161 -7.49 15.99 12.32
C PRO A 161 -7.21 17.44 11.91
N ARG A 162 -5.95 17.83 11.99
CA ARG A 162 -5.46 19.18 11.63
C ARG A 162 -4.10 19.06 10.96
N GLN A 163 -3.61 20.19 10.45
CA GLN A 163 -2.24 20.26 9.97
C GLN A 163 -1.27 19.84 11.08
N LEU A 164 -0.12 19.29 10.68
CA LEU A 164 0.93 18.91 11.63
C LEU A 164 1.31 20.12 12.47
N PRO A 165 1.11 20.08 13.80
CA PRO A 165 1.46 21.21 14.66
C PRO A 165 2.98 21.28 14.83
N PRO A 166 3.53 22.44 15.23
CA PRO A 166 4.92 22.50 15.67
C PRO A 166 5.13 21.67 16.94
N PRO A 167 6.38 21.29 17.22
CA PRO A 167 6.76 20.64 18.47
C PRO A 167 6.43 21.46 19.72
#